data_9f4cc59b1d9924b9f4f50a7fabe34f8b
#
_entry.id   9f4cc59b1d9924b9f4f50a7fabe34f8b
#
_cell.length_a   1.000
_cell.length_b   1.000
_cell.length_c   1.000
_cell.angle_alpha   90.00
_cell.angle_beta   90.00
_cell.angle_gamma   90.00
#
_symmetry.space_group_name_H-M   'P 1'
#
loop_
_entity.id
_entity.type
_entity.pdbx_description
1 polymer ?
#
loop_
_entity_poly.entity_id
_entity_poly.type
_entity_poly.pdbx_seq_one_letter_code
_entity_poly.pdbx_strand_id
1 'polypeptide(L)'
;RDGGHTWERIAVDEDTASPINVEFQGEGLFGCRLEIVRDIPGPPISPRAGESPSTWIGIDTTPPKVTSLDVTTVDGNESDAFDIQYAFEDPLAIPDSVRLSYSPHKTGPWATIATDQATNGTFNWKPHRSLPSRVFVRIEMPDAAGNIGESITLDPITLRTARFIGTLGSPQIVPTDIP
;
A
#
# COMPACT_ATOMS: atom_id res chain seq x y z
N ARG A 1 -1.77 -7.26 26.84
CA ARG A 1 -0.95 -6.04 27.00
C ARG A 1 0.07 -6.19 28.14
N ASP A 2 -0.22 -6.91 29.19
CA ASP A 2 0.58 -7.03 30.41
C ASP A 2 1.20 -8.42 30.61
N GLY A 3 1.27 -9.25 29.56
CA GLY A 3 1.83 -10.60 29.62
C GLY A 3 0.98 -11.61 30.37
N GLY A 4 -0.33 -11.37 30.48
CA GLY A 4 -1.26 -12.26 31.18
C GLY A 4 -1.31 -12.06 32.69
N HIS A 5 -0.84 -10.92 33.19
CA HIS A 5 -0.98 -10.57 34.60
C HIS A 5 -2.41 -10.24 34.97
N THR A 6 -3.19 -9.68 34.06
CA THR A 6 -4.61 -9.41 34.24
C THR A 6 -5.43 -10.03 33.12
N TRP A 7 -6.65 -10.44 33.49
CA TRP A 7 -7.63 -10.98 32.57
C TRP A 7 -8.94 -10.21 32.65
N GLU A 8 -9.49 -9.84 31.55
CA GLU A 8 -10.78 -9.17 31.43
C GLU A 8 -11.73 -10.03 30.60
N ARG A 9 -12.98 -10.15 31.07
CA ARG A 9 -14.03 -10.82 30.32
C ARG A 9 -14.61 -9.85 29.33
N ILE A 10 -14.41 -10.09 28.02
CA ILE A 10 -14.84 -9.20 26.95
C ILE A 10 -16.17 -9.60 26.30
N ALA A 11 -16.54 -10.89 26.38
CA ALA A 11 -17.81 -11.37 25.83
C ALA A 11 -18.30 -12.61 26.57
N VAL A 12 -19.62 -12.84 26.51
CA VAL A 12 -20.30 -14.08 26.89
C VAL A 12 -21.19 -14.48 25.74
N ASP A 13 -21.10 -15.74 25.33
CA ASP A 13 -21.99 -16.32 24.35
C ASP A 13 -23.23 -16.86 25.08
N GLU A 14 -24.38 -16.26 24.85
CA GLU A 14 -25.66 -16.62 25.54
C GLU A 14 -26.57 -17.42 24.61
N ASP A 15 -26.29 -17.46 23.29
CA ASP A 15 -27.23 -18.03 22.31
C ASP A 15 -26.81 -19.40 21.77
N THR A 16 -25.64 -19.88 22.10
CA THR A 16 -25.06 -21.15 21.59
C THR A 16 -24.93 -21.24 20.08
N ALA A 17 -25.11 -20.11 19.36
CA ALA A 17 -24.92 -20.03 17.93
C ALA A 17 -23.48 -19.60 17.58
N SER A 18 -22.96 -20.07 16.46
CA SER A 18 -21.62 -19.73 15.98
C SER A 18 -21.73 -18.79 14.77
N PRO A 19 -20.83 -17.82 14.59
CA PRO A 19 -19.68 -17.48 15.44
C PRO A 19 -20.03 -16.50 16.59
N ILE A 20 -19.24 -16.51 17.65
CA ILE A 20 -19.27 -15.44 18.66
C ILE A 20 -18.49 -14.22 18.12
N ASN A 21 -19.12 -13.06 18.14
CA ASN A 21 -18.48 -11.79 17.74
C ASN A 21 -17.90 -11.10 18.97
N VAL A 22 -16.64 -10.67 18.85
CA VAL A 22 -15.90 -9.99 19.91
C VAL A 22 -15.31 -8.70 19.39
N GLU A 23 -15.52 -7.61 20.11
CA GLU A 23 -14.94 -6.31 19.79
C GLU A 23 -13.74 -6.01 20.71
N PHE A 24 -12.62 -5.64 20.11
CA PHE A 24 -11.44 -5.22 20.83
C PHE A 24 -11.33 -3.69 20.81
N GLN A 25 -10.97 -3.12 21.96
CA GLN A 25 -10.74 -1.69 22.08
C GLN A 25 -9.27 -1.33 21.81
N GLY A 26 -9.03 -0.66 20.67
CA GLY A 26 -7.72 -0.18 20.25
C GLY A 26 -6.82 -1.25 19.61
N GLU A 27 -5.63 -0.85 19.27
CA GLU A 27 -4.61 -1.65 18.61
C GLU A 27 -3.70 -2.38 19.58
N GLY A 28 -3.07 -3.44 19.11
CA GLY A 28 -2.07 -4.21 19.85
C GLY A 28 -2.26 -5.72 19.75
N LEU A 29 -1.42 -6.42 20.49
CA LEU A 29 -1.47 -7.87 20.59
C LEU A 29 -2.27 -8.27 21.82
N PHE A 30 -3.35 -9.02 21.62
CA PHE A 30 -4.26 -9.50 22.65
C PHE A 30 -4.14 -11.01 22.81
N GLY A 31 -3.82 -11.44 24.03
CA GLY A 31 -3.91 -12.85 24.38
C GLY A 31 -5.37 -13.19 24.72
N CYS A 32 -5.96 -14.15 24.04
CA CYS A 32 -7.34 -14.54 24.20
C CYS A 32 -7.46 -15.95 24.78
N ARG A 33 -8.50 -16.16 25.58
CA ARG A 33 -8.85 -17.48 26.11
C ARG A 33 -10.36 -17.66 26.01
N LEU A 34 -10.78 -18.77 25.43
CA LEU A 34 -12.17 -19.21 25.44
C LEU A 34 -12.37 -20.21 26.60
N GLU A 35 -13.34 -19.96 27.45
CA GLU A 35 -13.72 -20.86 28.50
C GLU A 35 -15.17 -21.30 28.37
N ILE A 36 -15.40 -22.60 28.51
CA ILE A 36 -16.75 -23.16 28.53
C ILE A 36 -17.28 -23.08 29.92
N VAL A 37 -18.27 -22.22 30.15
CA VAL A 37 -18.98 -22.15 31.46
C VAL A 37 -20.01 -23.25 31.48
N ARG A 38 -19.87 -24.16 32.43
CA ARG A 38 -20.91 -25.15 32.70
C ARG A 38 -21.89 -24.58 33.73
N ASP A 39 -23.14 -24.95 33.60
CA ASP A 39 -24.19 -24.57 34.53
C ASP A 39 -24.05 -25.33 35.85
N ILE A 40 -22.92 -25.16 36.53
CA ILE A 40 -22.58 -25.76 37.84
C ILE A 40 -22.48 -24.63 38.85
N PRO A 41 -23.16 -24.74 40.00
CA PRO A 41 -23.03 -23.75 41.07
C PRO A 41 -21.56 -23.61 41.54
N GLY A 42 -21.01 -22.41 41.42
CA GLY A 42 -19.64 -22.09 41.84
C GLY A 42 -19.20 -20.72 41.34
N PRO A 43 -18.07 -20.20 41.82
CA PRO A 43 -17.52 -18.97 41.27
C PRO A 43 -17.13 -19.19 39.81
N PRO A 44 -17.26 -18.15 38.95
CA PRO A 44 -16.83 -18.25 37.54
C PRO A 44 -15.35 -18.62 37.50
N ILE A 45 -15.02 -19.55 36.60
CA ILE A 45 -13.64 -19.90 36.33
C ILE A 45 -13.04 -18.71 35.59
N SER A 46 -12.06 -18.06 36.19
CA SER A 46 -11.30 -17.00 35.54
C SER A 46 -9.85 -17.43 35.44
N PRO A 47 -9.16 -17.11 34.33
CA PRO A 47 -7.72 -17.41 34.21
C PRO A 47 -6.95 -16.79 35.39
N ARG A 48 -5.93 -17.49 35.86
CA ARG A 48 -5.04 -16.95 36.91
C ARG A 48 -4.01 -16.02 36.26
N ALA A 49 -3.54 -15.06 37.07
CA ALA A 49 -2.41 -14.23 36.65
C ALA A 49 -1.22 -15.11 36.23
N GLY A 50 -0.65 -14.84 35.06
CA GLY A 50 0.46 -15.60 34.48
C GLY A 50 0.07 -16.84 33.68
N GLU A 51 -1.22 -17.19 33.60
CA GLU A 51 -1.65 -18.23 32.66
C GLU A 51 -1.51 -17.79 31.19
N SER A 52 -1.05 -18.72 30.35
CA SER A 52 -0.88 -18.44 28.91
C SER A 52 -2.22 -18.36 28.19
N PRO A 53 -2.38 -17.44 27.25
CA PRO A 53 -3.54 -17.40 26.35
C PRO A 53 -3.66 -18.67 25.51
N SER A 54 -4.88 -19.01 25.11
CA SER A 54 -5.13 -20.09 24.16
C SER A 54 -4.81 -19.67 22.72
N THR A 55 -4.94 -18.39 22.42
CA THR A 55 -4.63 -17.80 21.12
C THR A 55 -4.20 -16.35 21.26
N TRP A 56 -3.54 -15.83 20.24
CA TRP A 56 -3.15 -14.43 20.12
C TRP A 56 -3.83 -13.79 18.93
N ILE A 57 -4.37 -12.59 19.12
CA ILE A 57 -5.01 -11.79 18.07
C ILE A 57 -4.29 -10.45 18.01
N GLY A 58 -3.71 -10.13 16.86
CA GLY A 58 -3.15 -8.82 16.56
C GLY A 58 -4.24 -7.93 15.94
N ILE A 59 -4.39 -6.73 16.46
CA ILE A 59 -5.25 -5.69 15.93
C ILE A 59 -4.36 -4.52 15.53
N ASP A 60 -4.37 -4.20 14.25
CA ASP A 60 -3.70 -3.04 13.68
C ASP A 60 -4.59 -2.45 12.58
N THR A 61 -4.89 -1.16 12.70
CA THR A 61 -5.73 -0.39 11.77
C THR A 61 -4.95 0.77 11.15
N THR A 62 -3.65 0.86 11.46
CA THR A 62 -2.78 1.95 11.01
C THR A 62 -2.07 1.57 9.73
N PRO A 63 -2.36 2.22 8.59
CA PRO A 63 -1.66 1.94 7.34
C PRO A 63 -0.17 2.32 7.39
N PRO A 64 0.68 1.64 6.62
CA PRO A 64 2.07 2.04 6.42
C PRO A 64 2.18 3.49 6.00
N LYS A 65 3.07 4.23 6.64
CA LYS A 65 3.30 5.64 6.38
C LYS A 65 4.35 5.82 5.29
N VAL A 66 3.98 6.48 4.21
CA VAL A 66 4.96 6.95 3.22
C VAL A 66 5.71 8.15 3.78
N THR A 67 7.03 8.05 3.88
CA THR A 67 7.90 9.12 4.37
C THR A 67 8.57 9.89 3.24
N SER A 68 8.73 9.28 2.07
CA SER A 68 9.21 9.96 0.86
C SER A 68 8.69 9.30 -0.42
N LEU A 69 8.47 10.11 -1.45
CA LEU A 69 8.29 9.71 -2.83
C LEU A 69 8.85 10.82 -3.73
N ASP A 70 9.93 10.52 -4.42
CA ASP A 70 10.61 11.43 -5.34
C ASP A 70 10.86 10.72 -6.68
N VAL A 71 10.67 11.44 -7.78
CA VAL A 71 10.93 10.92 -9.12
C VAL A 71 11.81 11.90 -9.87
N THR A 72 13.05 11.49 -10.13
CA THR A 72 14.06 12.32 -10.77
C THR A 72 14.53 11.70 -12.09
N THR A 73 14.92 12.55 -13.04
CA THR A 73 15.57 12.07 -14.27
C THR A 73 16.98 11.62 -13.96
N VAL A 74 17.39 10.49 -14.53
CA VAL A 74 18.79 10.06 -14.45
C VAL A 74 19.59 10.93 -15.42
N ASP A 75 20.54 11.72 -14.89
CA ASP A 75 21.40 12.57 -15.68
C ASP A 75 22.31 11.74 -16.60
N GLY A 76 22.16 11.92 -17.88
CA GLY A 76 22.97 11.26 -18.91
C GLY A 76 22.29 11.32 -20.25
N ASN A 77 22.87 11.99 -21.12
CA ASN A 77 22.59 12.53 -22.46
C ASN A 77 21.64 11.78 -23.44
N GLU A 78 21.06 10.63 -23.10
CA GLU A 78 20.10 9.87 -23.93
C GLU A 78 19.21 8.91 -23.12
N SER A 79 19.24 8.98 -21.81
CA SER A 79 18.51 8.05 -20.96
C SER A 79 17.13 8.60 -20.62
N ASP A 80 16.09 8.10 -21.31
CA ASP A 80 14.67 8.27 -20.90
C ASP A 80 14.39 7.50 -19.58
N ALA A 81 15.35 7.45 -18.64
CA ALA A 81 15.25 6.72 -17.39
C ALA A 81 14.96 7.67 -16.22
N PHE A 82 14.23 7.16 -15.24
CA PHE A 82 13.84 7.86 -14.03
C PHE A 82 14.21 7.04 -12.81
N ASP A 83 14.76 7.68 -11.78
CA ASP A 83 14.92 7.08 -10.47
C ASP A 83 13.71 7.44 -9.61
N ILE A 84 12.97 6.42 -9.21
CA ILE A 84 11.85 6.52 -8.26
C ILE A 84 12.42 6.18 -6.89
N GLN A 85 12.60 7.20 -6.05
CA GLN A 85 13.07 7.06 -4.67
C GLN A 85 11.88 7.11 -3.73
N TYR A 86 11.80 6.16 -2.81
CA TYR A 86 10.68 6.07 -1.89
C TYR A 86 11.09 5.45 -0.56
N ALA A 87 10.31 5.75 0.48
CA ALA A 87 10.46 5.14 1.79
C ALA A 87 9.11 5.03 2.50
N PHE A 88 8.93 3.90 3.18
CA PHE A 88 7.82 3.63 4.08
C PHE A 88 8.33 3.37 5.50
N GLU A 89 7.49 3.68 6.47
CA GLU A 89 7.67 3.32 7.88
C GLU A 89 6.44 2.58 8.36
N ASP A 90 6.64 1.37 8.89
CA ASP A 90 5.59 0.59 9.52
C ASP A 90 6.21 -0.53 10.37
N PRO A 91 5.73 -0.74 11.64
CA PRO A 91 6.21 -1.82 12.50
C PRO A 91 5.84 -3.22 12.00
N LEU A 92 4.76 -3.34 11.22
CA LEU A 92 4.26 -4.58 10.65
C LEU A 92 4.44 -4.67 9.14
N ALA A 93 5.38 -3.87 8.59
CA ALA A 93 5.71 -3.88 7.17
C ALA A 93 6.01 -5.30 6.66
N ILE A 94 5.39 -5.68 5.55
CA ILE A 94 5.76 -6.90 4.85
C ILE A 94 7.00 -6.59 3.99
N PRO A 95 8.12 -7.29 4.20
CA PRO A 95 9.31 -7.09 3.36
C PRO A 95 9.00 -7.34 1.90
N ASP A 96 9.67 -6.58 1.03
CA ASP A 96 9.59 -6.75 -0.43
C ASP A 96 8.15 -6.77 -0.98
N SER A 97 7.27 -5.93 -0.44
CA SER A 97 5.85 -5.88 -0.83
C SER A 97 5.45 -4.59 -1.56
N VAL A 98 6.39 -3.65 -1.73
CA VAL A 98 6.08 -2.37 -2.37
C VAL A 98 5.77 -2.57 -3.85
N ARG A 99 4.67 -1.96 -4.28
CA ARG A 99 4.24 -1.87 -5.68
C ARG A 99 4.42 -0.46 -6.19
N LEU A 100 5.01 -0.34 -7.37
CA LEU A 100 5.13 0.88 -8.14
C LEU A 100 4.17 0.82 -9.32
N SER A 101 3.45 1.91 -9.59
CA SER A 101 2.50 2.00 -10.69
C SER A 101 2.47 3.40 -11.28
N TYR A 102 1.96 3.53 -12.51
CA TYR A 102 1.79 4.81 -13.18
C TYR A 102 0.39 4.95 -13.79
N SER A 103 -0.04 6.21 -14.00
CA SER A 103 -1.27 6.53 -14.71
C SER A 103 -1.16 7.92 -15.37
N PRO A 104 -1.78 8.15 -16.53
CA PRO A 104 -1.93 9.50 -17.08
C PRO A 104 -2.84 10.38 -16.22
N HIS A 105 -3.66 9.79 -15.37
CA HIS A 105 -4.61 10.49 -14.49
C HIS A 105 -4.34 10.17 -13.03
N LYS A 106 -4.45 11.16 -12.15
CA LYS A 106 -4.19 11.01 -10.71
C LYS A 106 -5.12 10.00 -10.02
N THR A 107 -6.26 9.72 -10.60
CA THR A 107 -7.27 8.77 -10.10
C THR A 107 -7.20 7.39 -10.76
N GLY A 108 -6.22 7.14 -11.63
CA GLY A 108 -6.08 5.89 -12.39
C GLY A 108 -6.84 5.93 -13.74
N PRO A 109 -6.98 4.79 -14.40
CA PRO A 109 -6.52 3.46 -13.97
C PRO A 109 -5.00 3.35 -13.90
N TRP A 110 -4.50 2.51 -12.99
CA TRP A 110 -3.08 2.33 -12.70
C TRP A 110 -2.50 1.12 -13.42
N ALA A 111 -1.36 1.32 -14.08
CA ALA A 111 -0.59 0.24 -14.69
C ALA A 111 0.69 0.00 -13.87
N THR A 112 1.03 -1.27 -13.68
CA THR A 112 2.18 -1.66 -12.87
C THR A 112 3.51 -1.29 -13.54
N ILE A 113 4.41 -0.69 -12.78
CA ILE A 113 5.82 -0.49 -13.11
C ILE A 113 6.64 -1.68 -12.59
N ALA A 114 6.50 -1.96 -11.29
CA ALA A 114 7.19 -3.04 -10.59
C ALA A 114 6.38 -3.50 -9.37
N THR A 115 6.61 -4.75 -8.94
CA THR A 115 6.12 -5.35 -7.71
C THR A 115 7.27 -5.91 -6.91
N ASP A 116 6.98 -6.33 -5.68
CA ASP A 116 7.94 -7.05 -4.85
C ASP A 116 9.22 -6.23 -4.60
N GLN A 117 9.06 -4.93 -4.39
CA GLN A 117 10.15 -4.03 -4.11
C GLN A 117 10.34 -3.87 -2.60
N ALA A 118 11.59 -3.62 -2.20
CA ALA A 118 11.94 -3.38 -0.80
C ALA A 118 11.16 -2.20 -0.20
N THR A 119 10.98 -2.20 1.11
CA THR A 119 10.26 -1.15 1.86
C THR A 119 10.82 0.26 1.63
N ASN A 120 12.13 0.35 1.40
CA ASN A 120 12.82 1.60 1.09
C ASN A 120 13.79 1.37 -0.05
N GLY A 121 13.91 2.29 -0.98
CA GLY A 121 14.85 2.13 -2.08
C GLY A 121 14.71 3.12 -3.20
N THR A 122 15.47 2.81 -4.24
CA THR A 122 15.43 3.51 -5.53
C THR A 122 15.19 2.49 -6.63
N PHE A 123 14.13 2.69 -7.40
CA PHE A 123 13.84 1.88 -8.58
C PHE A 123 14.18 2.66 -9.85
N ASN A 124 15.07 2.12 -10.68
CA ASN A 124 15.40 2.71 -11.97
C ASN A 124 14.36 2.30 -13.01
N TRP A 125 13.49 3.22 -13.38
CA TRP A 125 12.41 3.00 -14.34
C TRP A 125 12.77 3.52 -15.73
N LYS A 126 12.64 2.65 -16.74
CA LYS A 126 12.78 2.99 -18.14
C LYS A 126 11.42 2.87 -18.83
N PRO A 127 10.63 3.96 -18.91
CA PRO A 127 9.31 3.93 -19.51
C PRO A 127 9.39 3.62 -21.01
N HIS A 128 8.47 2.78 -21.48
CA HIS A 128 8.38 2.48 -22.89
C HIS A 128 7.93 3.72 -23.69
N ARG A 129 8.43 3.86 -24.90
CA ARG A 129 8.15 5.05 -25.76
C ARG A 129 6.69 5.22 -26.15
N SER A 130 5.85 4.20 -26.04
CA SER A 130 4.41 4.29 -26.30
C SER A 130 3.60 4.87 -25.15
N LEU A 131 4.21 5.09 -23.97
CA LEU A 131 3.49 5.64 -22.82
C LEU A 131 3.12 7.11 -23.08
N PRO A 132 2.09 7.63 -22.39
CA PRO A 132 1.75 9.05 -22.39
C PRO A 132 2.97 9.91 -22.04
N SER A 133 3.07 11.10 -22.58
CA SER A 133 4.19 12.01 -22.32
C SER A 133 4.27 12.50 -20.88
N ARG A 134 3.15 12.45 -20.15
CA ARG A 134 3.05 12.84 -18.73
C ARG A 134 2.27 11.79 -17.98
N VAL A 135 2.76 11.40 -16.81
CA VAL A 135 2.11 10.40 -15.93
C VAL A 135 2.31 10.76 -14.47
N PHE A 136 1.41 10.33 -13.63
CA PHE A 136 1.60 10.24 -12.18
C PHE A 136 2.23 8.90 -11.85
N VAL A 137 3.03 8.86 -10.80
CA VAL A 137 3.57 7.63 -10.20
C VAL A 137 2.92 7.45 -8.85
N ARG A 138 2.52 6.21 -8.58
CA ARG A 138 1.96 5.78 -7.29
C ARG A 138 2.80 4.68 -6.70
N ILE A 139 2.98 4.72 -5.39
CA ILE A 139 3.56 3.66 -4.59
C ILE A 139 2.52 3.15 -3.58
N GLU A 140 2.50 1.84 -3.35
CA GLU A 140 1.61 1.17 -2.40
C GLU A 140 2.39 0.11 -1.63
N MET A 141 2.10 -0.04 -0.35
CA MET A 141 2.66 -1.10 0.49
C MET A 141 1.59 -1.62 1.45
N PRO A 142 1.28 -2.93 1.44
CA PRO A 142 0.48 -3.56 2.49
C PRO A 142 1.33 -3.85 3.73
N ASP A 143 0.68 -3.86 4.90
CA ASP A 143 1.22 -4.42 6.12
C ASP A 143 0.69 -5.84 6.39
N ALA A 144 1.14 -6.45 7.49
CA ALA A 144 0.72 -7.79 7.89
C ALA A 144 -0.74 -7.86 8.38
N ALA A 145 -1.36 -6.73 8.71
CA ALA A 145 -2.77 -6.63 9.09
C ALA A 145 -3.70 -6.41 7.89
N GLY A 146 -3.13 -6.09 6.72
CA GLY A 146 -3.86 -5.86 5.48
C GLY A 146 -4.20 -4.39 5.21
N ASN A 147 -3.70 -3.45 6.03
CA ASN A 147 -3.83 -2.03 5.72
C ASN A 147 -2.88 -1.67 4.56
N ILE A 148 -3.22 -0.66 3.76
CA ILE A 148 -2.44 -0.25 2.61
C ILE A 148 -2.04 1.22 2.77
N GLY A 149 -0.73 1.45 2.84
CA GLY A 149 -0.14 2.78 2.72
C GLY A 149 0.08 3.12 1.26
N GLU A 150 -0.29 4.32 0.84
CA GLU A 150 -0.08 4.78 -0.53
C GLU A 150 0.38 6.23 -0.61
N SER A 151 1.09 6.56 -1.68
CA SER A 151 1.35 7.94 -2.09
C SER A 151 1.41 8.04 -3.60
N ILE A 152 1.01 9.21 -4.09
CA ILE A 152 1.01 9.56 -5.51
C ILE A 152 1.79 10.86 -5.67
N THR A 153 2.59 10.95 -6.74
CA THR A 153 3.31 12.21 -7.06
C THR A 153 2.34 13.38 -7.09
N LEU A 154 2.75 14.50 -6.53
CA LEU A 154 1.91 15.70 -6.44
C LEU A 154 1.51 16.20 -7.84
N ASP A 155 2.51 16.29 -8.71
CA ASP A 155 2.40 16.68 -10.11
C ASP A 155 2.76 15.52 -11.04
N PRO A 156 2.23 15.52 -12.28
CA PRO A 156 2.61 14.50 -13.25
C PRO A 156 4.04 14.72 -13.72
N ILE A 157 4.84 13.65 -13.73
CA ILE A 157 6.19 13.66 -14.28
C ILE A 157 6.12 13.70 -15.81
N THR A 158 7.05 14.43 -16.45
CA THR A 158 7.16 14.50 -17.91
C THR A 158 8.15 13.44 -18.38
N LEU A 159 7.65 12.38 -19.01
CA LEU A 159 8.48 11.29 -19.53
C LEU A 159 9.25 11.70 -20.78
N ARG A 160 8.69 12.62 -21.57
CA ARG A 160 9.29 13.11 -22.81
C ARG A 160 8.83 14.53 -23.10
N THR A 161 9.75 15.35 -23.53
CA THR A 161 9.43 16.59 -24.20
C THR A 161 9.18 16.27 -25.67
N ALA A 162 7.97 16.52 -26.17
CA ALA A 162 7.68 16.35 -27.60
C ALA A 162 8.57 17.31 -28.41
N ARG A 163 9.61 16.80 -29.03
CA ARG A 163 10.38 17.55 -30.05
C ARG A 163 9.69 17.34 -31.38
N PHE A 164 8.94 18.31 -31.84
CA PHE A 164 8.53 18.38 -33.24
C PHE A 164 9.73 18.83 -34.08
N ILE A 165 10.38 17.89 -34.70
CA ILE A 165 11.33 18.21 -35.79
C ILE A 165 10.52 18.06 -37.08
N GLY A 166 9.81 19.11 -37.47
CA GLY A 166 9.14 19.21 -38.74
C GLY A 166 9.90 20.20 -39.62
N THR A 167 10.42 19.74 -40.73
CA THR A 167 10.84 20.65 -41.81
C THR A 167 9.59 20.96 -42.63
N LEU A 168 9.09 22.18 -42.51
CA LEU A 168 8.07 22.66 -43.44
C LEU A 168 8.72 22.76 -44.82
N GLY A 169 8.39 21.85 -45.71
CA GLY A 169 8.71 21.98 -47.14
C GLY A 169 8.01 23.21 -47.72
N SER A 170 8.65 23.88 -48.64
CA SER A 170 8.06 25.02 -49.36
C SER A 170 6.69 24.63 -49.91
N PRO A 171 5.62 25.43 -49.71
CA PRO A 171 4.30 25.14 -50.25
C PRO A 171 4.39 25.10 -51.80
N GLN A 172 3.92 24.00 -52.37
CA GLN A 172 3.75 23.89 -53.80
C GLN A 172 2.33 24.30 -54.17
N ILE A 173 2.22 25.28 -55.06
CA ILE A 173 0.94 25.68 -55.67
C ILE A 173 0.61 24.61 -56.71
N VAL A 174 -0.41 23.81 -56.48
CA VAL A 174 -0.97 22.93 -57.49
C VAL A 174 -1.94 23.77 -58.33
N PRO A 175 -1.69 23.98 -59.65
CA PRO A 175 -2.66 24.66 -60.49
C PRO A 175 -3.94 23.83 -60.57
N THR A 176 -5.05 24.43 -60.23
CA THR A 176 -6.36 23.81 -60.46
C THR A 176 -6.75 24.16 -61.91
N ASP A 177 -6.69 23.19 -62.81
CA ASP A 177 -7.34 23.31 -64.10
C ASP A 177 -8.86 23.41 -63.84
N ILE A 178 -9.38 24.60 -64.05
CA ILE A 178 -10.82 24.85 -64.12
C ILE A 178 -11.25 24.61 -65.56
N PRO A 179 -12.19 23.72 -65.87
CA PRO A 179 -12.71 23.49 -67.17
C PRO A 179 -13.52 24.69 -67.74
#